data_b29bcddb9294c57a6e7f6e344f7baeee
#
_entry.id   b29bcddb9294c57a6e7f6e344f7baeee
#
_cell.length_a   1.000
_cell.length_b   1.000
_cell.length_c   1.000
_cell.angle_alpha   90.00
_cell.angle_beta   90.00
_cell.angle_gamma   90.00
#
_symmetry.space_group_name_H-M   'P 1'
#
loop_
_entity.id
_entity.type
_entity.pdbx_description
1 polymer ?
#
loop_
_entity_poly.entity_id
_entity_poly.type
_entity_poly.pdbx_seq_one_letter_code
_entity_poly.pdbx_strand_id
1 'polypeptide(L)'
;RSPLLASSAASDVYKRQVSDPVGSGLVDSLDAPGANITGTSDYLDTSSIMKLIQAQNPDVKKIGLLYDVGQDSSTTAIQEAKDYLDEQGIEYVERTGTTTDEVQLAAEALIADGVDAVFTPTDNTIMTAELSIYEKFIEAGIPHYTGADSFALNGAFVGYGVDYANLGQKTADMIADILVDGAKPSETAVETFDNGTATVNTETCEGLGLDLETVKKEFEPLCTQVNEITTAESFEDIEK
;
A
#
# COMPACT_ATOMS: atom_id res chain seq x y z
N ARG A 1 30.63 21.69 11.33
CA ARG A 1 30.43 20.25 11.06
C ARG A 1 29.35 19.75 12.02
N SER A 2 28.21 19.40 11.46
CA SER A 2 27.00 19.07 12.23
C SER A 2 27.17 17.72 12.96
N PRO A 3 26.78 17.60 14.24
CA PRO A 3 26.86 16.32 14.98
C PRO A 3 25.97 15.21 14.42
N LEU A 4 25.09 15.52 13.46
CA LEU A 4 24.22 14.57 12.78
C LEU A 4 24.96 13.58 11.86
N LEU A 5 26.20 13.90 11.42
CA LEU A 5 26.98 13.01 10.56
C LEU A 5 27.67 11.85 11.29
N ALA A 6 27.82 11.94 12.61
CA ALA A 6 28.46 10.87 13.39
C ALA A 6 27.48 9.78 13.85
N SER A 7 26.17 10.08 13.87
CA SER A 7 25.11 9.13 14.22
C SER A 7 24.65 8.27 13.04
N SER A 8 24.88 8.71 11.82
CA SER A 8 24.40 8.03 10.60
C SER A 8 25.25 6.80 10.24
N ALA A 9 26.55 6.82 10.50
CA ALA A 9 27.45 5.77 10.05
C ALA A 9 27.22 4.37 10.68
N ALA A 10 26.58 4.29 11.84
CA ALA A 10 26.27 3.02 12.49
C ALA A 10 24.82 2.55 12.23
N SER A 11 23.94 3.45 11.75
CA SER A 11 22.55 3.14 11.41
C SER A 11 22.34 2.91 9.92
N ASP A 12 23.34 3.18 9.08
CA ASP A 12 23.24 3.16 7.63
C ASP A 12 23.70 1.84 6.99
N VAL A 13 23.87 0.80 7.78
CA VAL A 13 24.27 -0.52 7.29
C VAL A 13 23.11 -1.19 6.53
N TYR A 14 21.88 -0.90 6.93
CA TYR A 14 20.66 -1.41 6.27
C TYR A 14 19.46 -0.52 6.61
N LYS A 15 18.47 -0.53 5.72
CA LYS A 15 17.12 -0.03 5.96
C LYS A 15 16.14 -1.19 5.95
N ARG A 16 15.13 -1.14 6.81
CA ARG A 16 14.16 -2.25 6.91
C ARG A 16 13.35 -2.38 5.64
N GLN A 17 12.72 -1.30 5.23
CA GLN A 17 11.92 -1.24 4.02
C GLN A 17 11.68 0.22 3.60
N VAL A 18 11.58 0.45 2.32
CA VAL A 18 11.26 1.75 1.72
C VAL A 18 10.58 1.50 0.38
N SER A 19 9.44 2.11 0.12
CA SER A 19 8.66 1.88 -1.10
C SER A 19 9.40 2.36 -2.36
N ASP A 20 10.02 3.55 -2.31
CA ASP A 20 10.82 4.09 -3.41
C ASP A 20 12.21 4.56 -2.93
N PRO A 21 13.18 3.64 -2.80
CA PRO A 21 14.51 3.98 -2.30
C PRO A 21 15.35 4.80 -3.30
N VAL A 22 15.05 4.73 -4.60
CA VAL A 22 15.73 5.52 -5.64
C VAL A 22 15.16 6.94 -5.67
N GLY A 23 13.85 7.09 -5.74
CA GLY A 23 13.18 8.39 -5.74
C GLY A 23 13.42 9.20 -4.47
N SER A 24 13.53 8.52 -3.32
CA SER A 24 13.92 9.14 -2.03
C SER A 24 15.43 9.48 -1.93
N GLY A 25 16.23 9.13 -2.93
CA GLY A 25 17.67 9.40 -2.96
C GLY A 25 18.49 8.60 -1.93
N LEU A 26 17.98 7.47 -1.46
CA LEU A 26 18.69 6.59 -0.53
C LEU A 26 19.71 5.72 -1.22
N VAL A 27 19.44 5.30 -2.46
CA VAL A 27 20.32 4.48 -3.30
C VAL A 27 20.35 5.04 -4.72
N ASP A 28 21.44 4.78 -5.46
CA ASP A 28 21.59 5.23 -6.84
C ASP A 28 20.72 4.43 -7.81
N SER A 29 20.61 3.12 -7.56
CA SER A 29 19.71 2.19 -8.27
C SER A 29 19.42 0.96 -7.40
N LEU A 30 18.40 0.17 -7.76
CA LEU A 30 18.07 -1.04 -7.03
C LEU A 30 19.17 -2.10 -7.15
N ASP A 31 19.75 -2.29 -8.34
CA ASP A 31 20.80 -3.29 -8.59
C ASP A 31 22.16 -2.90 -8.03
N ALA A 32 22.45 -1.59 -7.97
CA ALA A 32 23.72 -1.03 -7.51
C ALA A 32 23.48 0.18 -6.62
N PRO A 33 23.26 -0.03 -5.30
CA PRO A 33 22.92 1.04 -4.37
C PRO A 33 23.94 2.19 -4.29
N GLY A 34 25.22 1.90 -4.48
CA GLY A 34 26.29 2.91 -4.59
C GLY A 34 26.75 3.51 -3.26
N ALA A 35 25.88 3.56 -2.26
CA ALA A 35 26.16 4.07 -0.92
C ALA A 35 26.26 2.93 0.11
N ASN A 36 26.54 3.27 1.38
CA ASN A 36 26.55 2.28 2.47
C ASN A 36 25.12 2.01 3.00
N ILE A 37 24.18 1.84 2.07
CA ILE A 37 22.76 1.58 2.32
C ILE A 37 22.28 0.52 1.35
N THR A 38 21.57 -0.47 1.84
CA THR A 38 20.77 -1.43 1.08
C THR A 38 19.59 -1.90 1.94
N GLY A 39 18.73 -2.74 1.42
CA GLY A 39 17.61 -3.28 2.17
C GLY A 39 16.55 -3.90 1.27
N THR A 40 15.32 -3.94 1.76
CA THR A 40 14.15 -4.42 1.05
C THR A 40 13.24 -3.25 0.67
N SER A 41 12.58 -3.35 -0.49
CA SER A 41 11.57 -2.39 -0.93
C SER A 41 10.19 -3.04 -0.86
N ASP A 42 9.23 -2.32 -0.32
CA ASP A 42 7.81 -2.64 -0.35
C ASP A 42 7.09 -1.88 -1.48
N TYR A 43 7.77 -1.76 -2.64
CA TYR A 43 7.18 -1.14 -3.83
C TYR A 43 5.77 -1.67 -4.10
N LEU A 44 4.84 -0.77 -4.38
CA LEU A 44 3.44 -1.09 -4.62
C LEU A 44 3.17 -1.20 -6.12
N ASP A 45 2.73 -2.36 -6.60
CA ASP A 45 2.20 -2.51 -7.96
C ASP A 45 0.78 -1.92 -8.04
N THR A 46 0.72 -0.62 -8.26
CA THR A 46 -0.52 0.14 -8.36
C THR A 46 -1.40 -0.35 -9.51
N SER A 47 -0.79 -0.77 -10.63
CA SER A 47 -1.54 -1.26 -11.78
C SER A 47 -2.33 -2.53 -11.47
N SER A 48 -1.81 -3.38 -10.62
CA SER A 48 -2.51 -4.59 -10.16
C SER A 48 -3.72 -4.25 -9.30
N ILE A 49 -3.64 -3.22 -8.43
CA ILE A 49 -4.81 -2.76 -7.68
C ILE A 49 -5.90 -2.22 -8.61
N MET A 50 -5.53 -1.43 -9.62
CA MET A 50 -6.48 -0.92 -10.62
C MET A 50 -7.18 -2.07 -11.36
N LYS A 51 -6.45 -3.16 -11.67
CA LYS A 51 -7.04 -4.37 -12.26
C LYS A 51 -8.00 -5.09 -11.31
N LEU A 52 -7.71 -5.12 -10.00
CA LEU A 52 -8.66 -5.67 -9.02
C LEU A 52 -9.96 -4.87 -8.98
N ILE A 53 -9.88 -3.54 -9.02
CA ILE A 53 -11.07 -2.68 -9.10
C ILE A 53 -11.91 -3.02 -10.33
N GLN A 54 -11.27 -3.15 -11.50
CA GLN A 54 -11.96 -3.48 -12.75
C GLN A 54 -12.48 -4.92 -12.78
N ALA A 55 -11.81 -5.87 -12.13
CA ALA A 55 -12.28 -7.26 -12.05
C ALA A 55 -13.56 -7.35 -11.22
N GLN A 56 -13.62 -6.66 -10.08
CA GLN A 56 -14.79 -6.61 -9.21
C GLN A 56 -15.93 -5.76 -9.81
N ASN A 57 -15.59 -4.64 -10.46
CA ASN A 57 -16.56 -3.78 -11.15
C ASN A 57 -16.11 -3.47 -12.58
N PRO A 58 -16.48 -4.32 -13.57
CA PRO A 58 -16.11 -4.08 -14.97
C PRO A 58 -16.71 -2.81 -15.59
N ASP A 59 -17.75 -2.25 -14.98
CA ASP A 59 -18.43 -1.04 -15.42
C ASP A 59 -17.95 0.22 -14.69
N VAL A 60 -16.85 0.14 -13.94
CA VAL A 60 -16.27 1.28 -13.22
C VAL A 60 -15.98 2.45 -14.14
N LYS A 61 -16.43 3.65 -13.77
CA LYS A 61 -16.30 4.87 -14.58
C LYS A 61 -15.52 5.95 -13.90
N LYS A 62 -15.55 5.99 -12.56
CA LYS A 62 -14.91 7.05 -11.78
C LYS A 62 -14.30 6.50 -10.50
N ILE A 63 -13.01 6.75 -10.31
CA ILE A 63 -12.26 6.32 -9.12
C ILE A 63 -11.84 7.54 -8.30
N GLY A 64 -12.04 7.46 -6.99
CA GLY A 64 -11.51 8.43 -6.03
C GLY A 64 -10.07 8.09 -5.67
N LEU A 65 -9.17 9.06 -5.71
CA LEU A 65 -7.80 8.93 -5.24
C LEU A 65 -7.68 9.68 -3.92
N LEU A 66 -7.50 8.94 -2.82
CA LEU A 66 -7.42 9.48 -1.45
C LEU A 66 -6.01 9.30 -0.90
N TYR A 67 -5.32 10.39 -0.59
CA TYR A 67 -3.93 10.34 -0.13
C TYR A 67 -3.48 11.61 0.59
N ASP A 68 -2.34 11.54 1.27
CA ASP A 68 -1.64 12.67 1.87
C ASP A 68 -0.51 13.13 0.93
N VAL A 69 -0.59 14.37 0.45
CA VAL A 69 0.44 14.97 -0.42
C VAL A 69 1.81 15.11 0.25
N GLY A 70 1.88 15.01 1.56
CA GLY A 70 3.11 15.06 2.34
C GLY A 70 3.82 13.71 2.48
N GLN A 71 3.20 12.62 1.98
CA GLN A 71 3.79 11.27 2.02
C GLN A 71 4.50 10.98 0.69
N ASP A 72 5.82 10.86 0.73
CA ASP A 72 6.64 10.54 -0.45
C ASP A 72 6.21 9.21 -1.11
N SER A 73 5.81 8.21 -0.29
CA SER A 73 5.31 6.92 -0.76
C SER A 73 4.04 7.01 -1.60
N SER A 74 3.23 8.05 -1.41
CA SER A 74 1.97 8.23 -2.13
C SER A 74 2.18 8.80 -3.53
N THR A 75 3.21 9.62 -3.74
CA THR A 75 3.37 10.40 -4.98
C THR A 75 3.51 9.53 -6.21
N THR A 76 4.42 8.54 -6.19
CA THR A 76 4.66 7.63 -7.32
C THR A 76 3.43 6.77 -7.60
N ALA A 77 2.85 6.16 -6.56
CA ALA A 77 1.67 5.30 -6.71
C ALA A 77 0.44 6.06 -7.24
N ILE A 78 0.22 7.30 -6.80
CA ILE A 78 -0.88 8.12 -7.31
C ILE A 78 -0.64 8.50 -8.78
N GLN A 79 0.61 8.79 -9.18
CA GLN A 79 0.90 9.05 -10.59
C GLN A 79 0.69 7.80 -11.46
N GLU A 80 1.15 6.63 -11.01
CA GLU A 80 0.91 5.35 -11.69
C GLU A 80 -0.58 5.04 -11.83
N ALA A 81 -1.38 5.32 -10.77
CA ALA A 81 -2.83 5.17 -10.83
C ALA A 81 -3.44 6.07 -11.91
N LYS A 82 -3.05 7.35 -11.96
CA LYS A 82 -3.54 8.29 -12.97
C LYS A 82 -3.18 7.85 -14.38
N ASP A 83 -1.90 7.48 -14.60
CA ASP A 83 -1.43 7.03 -15.91
C ASP A 83 -2.24 5.81 -16.39
N TYR A 84 -2.48 4.84 -15.49
CA TYR A 84 -3.31 3.68 -15.79
C TYR A 84 -4.76 4.07 -16.12
N LEU A 85 -5.38 4.93 -15.30
CA LEU A 85 -6.77 5.35 -15.50
C LEU A 85 -6.95 6.16 -16.78
N ASP A 86 -5.99 7.01 -17.12
CA ASP A 86 -5.96 7.75 -18.39
C ASP A 86 -5.87 6.81 -19.60
N GLU A 87 -5.03 5.77 -19.52
CA GLU A 87 -4.93 4.74 -20.56
C GLU A 87 -6.21 3.94 -20.74
N GLN A 88 -6.95 3.68 -19.66
CA GLN A 88 -8.21 2.95 -19.68
C GLN A 88 -9.42 3.86 -19.98
N GLY A 89 -9.26 5.18 -19.99
CA GLY A 89 -10.35 6.14 -20.16
C GLY A 89 -11.33 6.18 -18.99
N ILE A 90 -10.85 5.89 -17.78
CA ILE A 90 -11.62 5.94 -16.54
C ILE A 90 -11.41 7.29 -15.88
N GLU A 91 -12.49 7.98 -15.50
CA GLU A 91 -12.40 9.26 -14.78
C GLU A 91 -11.87 9.06 -13.36
N TYR A 92 -11.16 10.06 -12.85
CA TYR A 92 -10.75 10.07 -11.44
C TYR A 92 -10.91 11.45 -10.79
N VAL A 93 -11.04 11.43 -9.48
CA VAL A 93 -11.12 12.63 -8.63
C VAL A 93 -10.15 12.46 -7.47
N GLU A 94 -9.31 13.48 -7.27
CA GLU A 94 -8.36 13.51 -6.16
C GLU A 94 -8.94 14.23 -4.95
N ARG A 95 -8.78 13.65 -3.76
CA ARG A 95 -9.01 14.29 -2.48
C ARG A 95 -7.87 13.97 -1.54
N THR A 96 -7.41 14.97 -0.81
CA THR A 96 -6.22 14.85 0.04
C THR A 96 -6.54 15.29 1.46
N GLY A 97 -5.82 14.70 2.42
CA GLY A 97 -5.89 15.08 3.82
C GLY A 97 -4.57 14.78 4.51
N THR A 98 -4.11 15.67 5.37
CA THR A 98 -2.87 15.57 6.14
C THR A 98 -3.13 15.31 7.62
N THR A 99 -4.38 15.30 8.02
CA THR A 99 -4.87 14.98 9.36
C THR A 99 -6.10 14.09 9.27
N THR A 100 -6.42 13.36 10.34
CA THR A 100 -7.63 12.52 10.40
C THR A 100 -8.91 13.27 10.06
N ASP A 101 -9.06 14.50 10.56
CA ASP A 101 -10.25 15.32 10.29
C ASP A 101 -10.33 15.71 8.80
N GLU A 102 -9.21 16.07 8.18
CA GLU A 102 -9.16 16.38 6.74
C GLU A 102 -9.43 15.13 5.89
N VAL A 103 -8.92 13.96 6.29
CA VAL A 103 -9.19 12.68 5.62
C VAL A 103 -10.68 12.33 5.68
N GLN A 104 -11.35 12.54 6.83
CA GLN A 104 -12.79 12.33 6.93
C GLN A 104 -13.58 13.25 5.98
N LEU A 105 -13.21 14.52 5.89
CA LEU A 105 -13.82 15.47 4.96
C LEU A 105 -13.54 15.09 3.49
N ALA A 106 -12.33 14.62 3.20
CA ALA A 106 -11.95 14.14 1.87
C ALA A 106 -12.77 12.90 1.46
N ALA A 107 -12.96 11.95 2.37
CA ALA A 107 -13.80 10.77 2.16
C ALA A 107 -15.28 11.17 1.88
N GLU A 108 -15.84 12.07 2.67
CA GLU A 108 -17.20 12.61 2.45
C GLU A 108 -17.32 13.32 1.10
N ALA A 109 -16.29 14.04 0.68
CA ALA A 109 -16.27 14.70 -0.62
C ALA A 109 -16.23 13.67 -1.77
N LEU A 110 -15.45 12.58 -1.66
CA LEU A 110 -15.44 11.50 -2.66
C LEU A 110 -16.81 10.81 -2.78
N ILE A 111 -17.47 10.58 -1.66
CA ILE A 111 -18.85 10.05 -1.64
C ILE A 111 -19.80 10.99 -2.38
N ALA A 112 -19.72 12.30 -2.09
CA ALA A 112 -20.55 13.31 -2.76
C ALA A 112 -20.22 13.46 -4.26
N ASP A 113 -18.98 13.22 -4.68
CA ASP A 113 -18.56 13.22 -6.08
C ASP A 113 -19.08 11.99 -6.86
N GLY A 114 -19.63 11.00 -6.16
CA GLY A 114 -20.22 9.80 -6.75
C GLY A 114 -19.19 8.92 -7.45
N VAL A 115 -18.09 8.61 -6.76
CA VAL A 115 -17.08 7.67 -7.25
C VAL A 115 -17.56 6.22 -7.11
N ASP A 116 -17.12 5.34 -8.01
CA ASP A 116 -17.50 3.92 -8.00
C ASP A 116 -16.58 3.08 -7.08
N ALA A 117 -15.38 3.57 -6.82
CA ALA A 117 -14.40 2.96 -5.91
C ALA A 117 -13.43 4.04 -5.41
N VAL A 118 -12.73 3.77 -4.30
CA VAL A 118 -11.65 4.61 -3.80
C VAL A 118 -10.36 3.82 -3.78
N PHE A 119 -9.26 4.47 -4.16
CA PHE A 119 -7.90 3.96 -4.05
C PHE A 119 -7.06 4.84 -3.11
N THR A 120 -6.34 4.17 -2.22
CA THR A 120 -5.30 4.76 -1.35
C THR A 120 -4.03 3.94 -1.45
N PRO A 121 -2.85 4.54 -1.72
CA PRO A 121 -1.57 3.84 -1.69
C PRO A 121 -1.15 3.48 -0.25
N THR A 122 0.11 3.07 -0.05
CA THR A 122 0.72 2.86 1.27
C THR A 122 0.91 4.20 2.00
N ASP A 123 -0.17 4.77 2.52
CA ASP A 123 -0.25 6.10 3.12
C ASP A 123 -0.57 6.02 4.61
N ASN A 124 0.40 6.38 5.46
CA ASN A 124 0.26 6.27 6.91
C ASN A 124 -0.79 7.21 7.52
N THR A 125 -1.01 8.37 6.90
CA THR A 125 -2.01 9.34 7.37
C THR A 125 -3.42 8.78 7.13
N ILE A 126 -3.67 8.25 5.94
CA ILE A 126 -4.96 7.63 5.60
C ILE A 126 -5.16 6.35 6.42
N MET A 127 -4.15 5.49 6.55
CA MET A 127 -4.23 4.27 7.35
C MET A 127 -4.65 4.58 8.81
N THR A 128 -4.07 5.62 9.42
CA THR A 128 -4.43 6.03 10.77
C THR A 128 -5.89 6.51 10.87
N ALA A 129 -6.43 7.04 9.80
CA ALA A 129 -7.81 7.53 9.74
C ALA A 129 -8.83 6.44 9.32
N GLU A 130 -8.38 5.29 8.82
CA GLU A 130 -9.23 4.26 8.17
C GLU A 130 -10.43 3.85 9.03
N LEU A 131 -10.21 3.51 10.30
CA LEU A 131 -11.29 3.18 11.26
C LEU A 131 -12.36 4.27 11.41
N SER A 132 -12.09 5.50 10.97
CA SER A 132 -13.03 6.62 11.04
C SER A 132 -13.79 6.88 9.72
N ILE A 133 -13.39 6.23 8.63
CA ILE A 133 -13.95 6.48 7.29
C ILE A 133 -14.58 5.24 6.63
N TYR A 134 -14.13 4.00 6.98
CA TYR A 134 -14.56 2.78 6.28
C TYR A 134 -16.09 2.56 6.33
N GLU A 135 -16.73 2.81 7.48
CA GLU A 135 -18.19 2.67 7.60
C GLU A 135 -18.94 3.61 6.65
N LYS A 136 -18.43 4.84 6.45
CA LYS A 136 -19.04 5.80 5.51
C LYS A 136 -18.97 5.30 4.07
N PHE A 137 -17.88 4.66 3.69
CA PHE A 137 -17.73 4.05 2.36
C PHE A 137 -18.66 2.84 2.20
N ILE A 138 -18.80 1.98 3.23
CA ILE A 138 -19.76 0.87 3.24
C ILE A 138 -21.20 1.40 3.06
N GLU A 139 -21.60 2.40 3.86
CA GLU A 139 -22.95 2.99 3.78
C GLU A 139 -23.23 3.60 2.40
N ALA A 140 -22.21 4.13 1.73
CA ALA A 140 -22.32 4.66 0.38
C ALA A 140 -22.22 3.58 -0.72
N GLY A 141 -21.91 2.33 -0.38
CA GLY A 141 -21.69 1.24 -1.33
C GLY A 141 -20.41 1.40 -2.18
N ILE A 142 -19.40 2.08 -1.64
CA ILE A 142 -18.14 2.40 -2.34
C ILE A 142 -17.02 1.54 -1.77
N PRO A 143 -16.46 0.57 -2.51
CA PRO A 143 -15.34 -0.23 -2.05
C PRO A 143 -14.04 0.60 -1.99
N HIS A 144 -13.28 0.45 -0.89
CA HIS A 144 -11.99 1.10 -0.68
C HIS A 144 -10.86 0.10 -0.88
N TYR A 145 -10.03 0.32 -1.91
CA TYR A 145 -8.86 -0.49 -2.26
C TYR A 145 -7.59 0.23 -1.82
N THR A 146 -6.67 -0.50 -1.22
CA THR A 146 -5.54 0.10 -0.53
C THR A 146 -4.24 -0.66 -0.77
N GLY A 147 -3.11 -0.02 -0.46
CA GLY A 147 -1.77 -0.51 -0.72
C GLY A 147 -1.17 -1.42 0.37
N ALA A 148 -1.93 -1.82 1.40
CA ALA A 148 -1.44 -2.73 2.44
C ALA A 148 -2.59 -3.44 3.16
N ASP A 149 -2.29 -4.62 3.74
CA ASP A 149 -3.21 -5.43 4.53
C ASP A 149 -3.67 -4.75 5.84
N SER A 150 -2.86 -3.86 6.40
CA SER A 150 -3.20 -3.07 7.58
C SER A 150 -4.43 -2.17 7.37
N PHE A 151 -4.67 -1.69 6.16
CA PHE A 151 -5.91 -0.98 5.85
C PHE A 151 -7.12 -1.91 5.85
N ALA A 152 -6.99 -3.10 5.26
CA ALA A 152 -8.04 -4.10 5.30
C ALA A 152 -8.36 -4.52 6.75
N LEU A 153 -7.32 -4.65 7.60
CA LEU A 153 -7.50 -4.85 9.03
C LEU A 153 -8.35 -3.74 9.67
N ASN A 154 -8.13 -2.48 9.27
CA ASN A 154 -8.87 -1.33 9.81
C ASN A 154 -10.17 -1.02 9.05
N GLY A 155 -10.67 -1.93 8.22
CA GLY A 155 -11.99 -1.85 7.62
C GLY A 155 -12.03 -1.50 6.13
N ALA A 156 -10.90 -1.22 5.46
CA ALA A 156 -10.91 -1.09 4.00
C ALA A 156 -11.33 -2.42 3.34
N PHE A 157 -11.95 -2.35 2.17
CA PHE A 157 -12.43 -3.54 1.47
C PHE A 157 -11.31 -4.50 1.09
N VAL A 158 -10.23 -3.96 0.50
CA VAL A 158 -9.07 -4.73 0.06
C VAL A 158 -7.78 -4.00 0.41
N GLY A 159 -6.84 -4.72 1.04
CA GLY A 159 -5.45 -4.36 1.10
C GLY A 159 -4.65 -5.22 0.11
N TYR A 160 -3.87 -4.59 -0.77
CA TYR A 160 -3.03 -5.29 -1.73
C TYR A 160 -1.57 -4.90 -1.54
N GLY A 161 -0.67 -5.86 -1.52
CA GLY A 161 0.74 -5.55 -1.36
C GLY A 161 1.62 -6.77 -1.11
N VAL A 162 2.76 -6.52 -0.48
CA VAL A 162 3.75 -7.54 -0.14
C VAL A 162 3.30 -8.35 1.09
N ASP A 163 3.74 -9.59 1.15
CA ASP A 163 3.72 -10.37 2.39
C ASP A 163 4.82 -9.83 3.32
N TYR A 164 4.41 -9.08 4.34
CA TYR A 164 5.33 -8.44 5.30
C TYR A 164 6.10 -9.44 6.16
N ALA A 165 5.60 -10.66 6.37
CA ALA A 165 6.34 -11.71 7.05
C ALA A 165 7.51 -12.19 6.19
N ASN A 166 7.30 -12.43 4.90
CA ASN A 166 8.32 -12.78 3.94
C ASN A 166 9.34 -11.64 3.76
N LEU A 167 8.88 -10.40 3.65
CA LEU A 167 9.73 -9.22 3.58
C LEU A 167 10.63 -9.10 4.82
N GLY A 168 10.07 -9.30 6.01
CA GLY A 168 10.83 -9.29 7.26
C GLY A 168 11.90 -10.38 7.33
N GLN A 169 11.58 -11.61 6.88
CA GLN A 169 12.54 -12.71 6.81
C GLN A 169 13.69 -12.37 5.86
N LYS A 170 13.39 -11.89 4.65
CA LYS A 170 14.42 -11.51 3.67
C LYS A 170 15.30 -10.38 4.18
N THR A 171 14.71 -9.39 4.86
CA THR A 171 15.48 -8.32 5.51
C THR A 171 16.46 -8.87 6.54
N ALA A 172 16.03 -9.85 7.35
CA ALA A 172 16.89 -10.49 8.34
C ALA A 172 18.05 -11.28 7.68
N ASP A 173 17.79 -11.97 6.58
CA ASP A 173 18.81 -12.68 5.81
C ASP A 173 19.85 -11.70 5.25
N MET A 174 19.42 -10.58 4.65
CA MET A 174 20.34 -9.53 4.17
C MET A 174 21.18 -8.92 5.30
N ILE A 175 20.62 -8.74 6.49
CA ILE A 175 21.36 -8.29 7.67
C ILE A 175 22.44 -9.31 8.04
N ALA A 176 22.13 -10.61 8.03
CA ALA A 176 23.07 -11.66 8.31
C ALA A 176 24.22 -11.69 7.27
N ASP A 177 23.92 -11.59 5.98
CA ASP A 177 24.90 -11.54 4.90
C ASP A 177 25.89 -10.35 5.11
N ILE A 178 25.38 -9.19 5.50
CA ILE A 178 26.22 -8.00 5.74
C ILE A 178 27.07 -8.16 7.03
N LEU A 179 26.45 -8.56 8.14
CA LEU A 179 27.12 -8.56 9.44
C LEU A 179 27.98 -9.79 9.68
N VAL A 180 27.62 -10.96 9.14
CA VAL A 180 28.28 -12.24 9.36
C VAL A 180 29.21 -12.60 8.19
N ASP A 181 28.70 -12.47 6.97
CA ASP A 181 29.44 -12.90 5.77
C ASP A 181 30.24 -11.77 5.12
N GLY A 182 30.06 -10.53 5.60
CA GLY A 182 30.85 -9.37 5.19
C GLY A 182 30.46 -8.81 3.83
N ALA A 183 29.22 -9.04 3.39
CA ALA A 183 28.68 -8.40 2.19
C ALA A 183 28.68 -6.88 2.35
N LYS A 184 28.94 -6.15 1.27
CA LYS A 184 28.96 -4.70 1.31
C LYS A 184 27.61 -4.13 0.88
N PRO A 185 26.99 -3.26 1.69
CA PRO A 185 25.71 -2.64 1.30
C PRO A 185 25.72 -1.98 -0.07
N SER A 186 26.83 -1.32 -0.44
CA SER A 186 27.01 -0.66 -1.74
C SER A 186 27.02 -1.60 -2.95
N GLU A 187 27.28 -2.88 -2.72
CA GLU A 187 27.38 -3.92 -3.76
C GLU A 187 26.23 -4.96 -3.65
N THR A 188 25.38 -4.82 -2.61
CA THR A 188 24.23 -5.71 -2.37
C THR A 188 22.97 -5.05 -2.92
N ALA A 189 22.35 -5.64 -3.94
CA ALA A 189 21.13 -5.12 -4.54
C ALA A 189 20.01 -4.90 -3.51
N VAL A 190 19.16 -3.92 -3.74
CA VAL A 190 17.92 -3.78 -3.00
C VAL A 190 16.97 -4.89 -3.46
N GLU A 191 16.45 -5.67 -2.54
CA GLU A 191 15.50 -6.73 -2.84
C GLU A 191 14.09 -6.15 -2.98
N THR A 192 13.44 -6.49 -4.08
CA THR A 192 12.03 -6.20 -4.34
C THR A 192 11.22 -7.48 -4.26
N PHE A 193 9.94 -7.34 -3.98
CA PHE A 193 9.01 -8.46 -3.85
C PHE A 193 7.95 -8.38 -4.92
N ASP A 194 7.51 -9.54 -5.38
CA ASP A 194 6.34 -9.64 -6.21
C ASP A 194 5.12 -9.28 -5.34
N ASN A 195 4.48 -8.17 -5.69
CA ASN A 195 3.22 -7.79 -5.09
C ASN A 195 2.16 -8.76 -5.61
N GLY A 196 1.60 -9.56 -4.79
CA GLY A 196 0.67 -10.56 -5.28
C GLY A 196 -0.39 -10.96 -4.27
N THR A 197 -0.36 -10.39 -3.07
CA THR A 197 -1.29 -10.72 -2.00
C THR A 197 -2.40 -9.69 -1.93
N ALA A 198 -3.63 -10.12 -2.17
CA ALA A 198 -4.83 -9.37 -1.84
C ALA A 198 -5.40 -9.88 -0.50
N THR A 199 -5.63 -8.98 0.44
CA THR A 199 -6.29 -9.27 1.72
C THR A 199 -7.67 -8.62 1.72
N VAL A 200 -8.72 -9.44 1.72
CA VAL A 200 -10.12 -8.99 1.67
C VAL A 200 -10.68 -8.93 3.08
N ASN A 201 -11.22 -7.77 3.47
CA ASN A 201 -11.98 -7.66 4.71
C ASN A 201 -13.37 -8.25 4.50
N THR A 202 -13.66 -9.33 5.24
CA THR A 202 -14.91 -10.12 5.07
C THR A 202 -16.13 -9.37 5.55
N GLU A 203 -16.02 -8.57 6.62
CA GLU A 203 -17.11 -7.76 7.17
C GLU A 203 -17.45 -6.59 6.23
N THR A 204 -16.45 -5.94 5.69
CA THR A 204 -16.64 -4.87 4.70
C THR A 204 -17.18 -5.43 3.38
N CYS A 205 -16.72 -6.60 2.94
CA CYS A 205 -17.26 -7.30 1.78
C CYS A 205 -18.78 -7.57 1.94
N GLU A 206 -19.18 -8.10 3.09
CA GLU A 206 -20.59 -8.32 3.43
C GLU A 206 -21.38 -7.00 3.50
N GLY A 207 -20.80 -5.97 4.15
CA GLY A 207 -21.42 -4.65 4.28
C GLY A 207 -21.66 -3.95 2.95
N LEU A 208 -20.80 -4.16 1.96
CA LEU A 208 -20.96 -3.71 0.58
C LEU A 208 -21.97 -4.55 -0.23
N GLY A 209 -22.48 -5.65 0.35
CA GLY A 209 -23.39 -6.57 -0.32
C GLY A 209 -22.72 -7.44 -1.38
N LEU A 210 -21.39 -7.61 -1.30
CA LEU A 210 -20.61 -8.44 -2.20
C LEU A 210 -20.52 -9.88 -1.69
N ASP A 211 -20.48 -10.83 -2.63
CA ASP A 211 -20.27 -12.24 -2.31
C ASP A 211 -18.77 -12.55 -2.29
N LEU A 212 -18.25 -12.92 -1.12
CA LEU A 212 -16.83 -13.15 -0.89
C LEU A 212 -16.23 -14.19 -1.83
N GLU A 213 -16.93 -15.30 -2.10
CA GLU A 213 -16.43 -16.35 -2.98
C GLU A 213 -16.37 -15.88 -4.45
N THR A 214 -17.25 -14.98 -4.83
CA THR A 214 -17.20 -14.33 -6.16
C THR A 214 -16.01 -13.40 -6.24
N VAL A 215 -15.82 -12.53 -5.24
CA VAL A 215 -14.65 -11.61 -5.16
C VAL A 215 -13.33 -12.39 -5.22
N LYS A 216 -13.21 -13.48 -4.46
CA LYS A 216 -11.99 -14.32 -4.48
C LYS A 216 -11.72 -14.90 -5.87
N LYS A 217 -12.74 -15.43 -6.54
CA LYS A 217 -12.59 -15.97 -7.91
C LYS A 217 -12.18 -14.91 -8.94
N GLU A 218 -12.63 -13.67 -8.77
CA GLU A 218 -12.26 -12.55 -9.62
C GLU A 218 -10.81 -12.12 -9.38
N PHE A 219 -10.32 -12.22 -8.14
CA PHE A 219 -8.97 -11.82 -7.76
C PHE A 219 -7.91 -12.90 -7.96
N GLU A 220 -8.24 -14.19 -7.79
CA GLU A 220 -7.31 -15.31 -7.95
C GLU A 220 -6.45 -15.26 -9.23
N PRO A 221 -6.96 -14.88 -10.42
CA PRO A 221 -6.14 -14.79 -11.63
C PRO A 221 -5.13 -13.63 -11.61
N LEU A 222 -5.33 -12.65 -10.71
CA LEU A 222 -4.56 -11.40 -10.64
C LEU A 222 -3.61 -11.36 -9.43
N CYS A 223 -3.71 -12.34 -8.53
CA CYS A 223 -2.97 -12.40 -7.28
C CYS A 223 -2.25 -13.74 -7.15
N THR A 224 -1.10 -13.75 -6.46
CA THR A 224 -0.46 -15.00 -6.01
C THR A 224 -1.19 -15.60 -4.81
N GLN A 225 -1.85 -14.76 -4.04
CA GLN A 225 -2.61 -15.18 -2.86
C GLN A 225 -3.77 -14.21 -2.60
N VAL A 226 -4.92 -14.77 -2.17
CA VAL A 226 -6.06 -14.00 -1.66
C VAL A 226 -6.32 -14.44 -0.22
N ASN A 227 -6.10 -13.54 0.71
CA ASN A 227 -6.31 -13.73 2.14
C ASN A 227 -7.64 -13.12 2.59
N GLU A 228 -8.10 -13.55 3.75
CA GLU A 228 -9.29 -13.03 4.43
C GLU A 228 -8.88 -12.42 5.78
N ILE A 229 -9.55 -11.33 6.16
CA ILE A 229 -9.35 -10.67 7.44
C ILE A 229 -10.68 -10.10 7.94
N THR A 230 -10.80 -9.91 9.25
CA THR A 230 -11.90 -9.18 9.89
C THR A 230 -11.39 -7.84 10.42
N THR A 231 -12.31 -6.91 10.67
CA THR A 231 -11.95 -5.58 11.18
C THR A 231 -11.45 -5.65 12.62
N ALA A 232 -10.29 -5.05 12.88
CA ALA A 232 -9.71 -4.93 14.21
C ALA A 232 -8.80 -3.69 14.30
N GLU A 233 -8.48 -3.24 15.50
CA GLU A 233 -7.54 -2.12 15.70
C GLU A 233 -6.08 -2.55 15.46
N SER A 234 -5.75 -3.81 15.76
CA SER A 234 -4.41 -4.36 15.56
C SER A 234 -4.44 -5.83 15.17
N PHE A 235 -3.38 -6.33 14.54
CA PHE A 235 -3.22 -7.76 14.21
C PHE A 235 -3.23 -8.66 15.45
N GLU A 236 -2.79 -8.14 16.61
CA GLU A 236 -2.81 -8.90 17.88
C GLU A 236 -4.23 -9.19 18.38
N ASP A 237 -5.24 -8.45 17.93
CA ASP A 237 -6.64 -8.62 18.31
C ASP A 237 -7.34 -9.74 17.54
N ILE A 238 -6.81 -10.14 16.39
CA ILE A 238 -7.34 -11.23 15.54
C ILE A 238 -6.90 -12.60 16.06
N GLU A 239 -5.71 -12.70 16.67
CA GLU A 239 -5.13 -13.96 17.14
C GLU A 239 -5.75 -14.49 18.46
N LYS A 240 -6.82 -13.89 18.97
CA LYS A 240 -7.52 -14.28 20.20
C LYS A 240 -8.86 -14.94 19.93
#